data_834eb6592b3e6dcc040c37547b341180
#
_entry.id   834eb6592b3e6dcc040c37547b341180
#
_cell.length_a   1.000
_cell.length_b   1.000
_cell.length_c   1.000
_cell.angle_alpha   90.00
_cell.angle_beta   90.00
_cell.angle_gamma   90.00
#
_symmetry.space_group_name_H-M   'P 1'
#
loop_
_entity.id
_entity.type
_entity.pdbx_description
1 polymer ?
#
loop_
_entity_poly.entity_id
_entity_poly.type
_entity_poly.pdbx_seq_one_letter_code
_entity_poly.pdbx_strand_id
1 'polypeptide(L)'
;MCIRDSHYAEATGLLLARTGLSPADVAALGVHGQTIRHRPQKGFTLQLNHPALVAELTGIDVVADLRSRDVAAGGEGAPLVPAFHAECFTGDVPRVVLNIGGIANISVLPARSESPTILGGDTGPGNMLIDTWTQRITGALYDRDGRWAASGRVSTTLLDNLLSEPYFALPIPKSTGRELFSPAWLDARLCGHESLPPEDVARTLVELTARTITNTVARFAPDAAELYVCGGGVYNKTLMQAIASHFPGLTATTEALGVPPMEVEAAAFAWLAERFLASLPGNLPAVTRAAGPRILGALYPR
;
A
#
# COMPACT_ATOMS: atom_id res chain seq x y z
N MET A 1 -2.74 -15.91 -24.31
CA MET A 1 -2.57 -16.28 -22.88
C MET A 1 -1.97 -15.08 -22.16
N CYS A 2 -2.57 -14.64 -21.10
CA CYS A 2 -2.00 -13.54 -20.32
C CYS A 2 -0.82 -14.09 -19.50
N ILE A 3 0.38 -13.55 -19.71
CA ILE A 3 1.62 -13.97 -19.01
C ILE A 3 1.42 -13.93 -17.49
N ARG A 4 0.65 -12.97 -17.00
CA ARG A 4 0.35 -12.82 -15.57
C ARG A 4 -0.40 -14.02 -14.97
N ASP A 5 -1.39 -14.57 -15.70
CA ASP A 5 -2.19 -15.70 -15.19
C ASP A 5 -1.33 -16.95 -15.06
N SER A 6 -0.37 -17.14 -15.96
CA SER A 6 0.65 -18.19 -15.84
C SER A 6 1.53 -17.97 -14.61
N HIS A 7 1.90 -16.71 -14.28
CA HIS A 7 2.66 -16.42 -13.07
C HIS A 7 1.86 -16.65 -11.79
N TYR A 8 0.55 -16.39 -11.77
CA TYR A 8 -0.29 -16.77 -10.63
C TYR A 8 -0.30 -18.29 -10.43
N ALA A 9 -0.48 -19.06 -11.49
CA ALA A 9 -0.47 -20.52 -11.42
C ALA A 9 0.91 -21.07 -10.99
N GLU A 10 1.99 -20.53 -11.55
CA GLU A 10 3.36 -20.90 -11.18
C GLU A 10 3.65 -20.59 -9.69
N ALA A 11 3.34 -19.38 -9.24
CA ALA A 11 3.51 -18.98 -7.84
C ALA A 11 2.71 -19.87 -6.88
N THR A 12 1.47 -20.21 -7.27
CA THR A 12 0.63 -21.13 -6.51
C THR A 12 1.29 -22.52 -6.42
N GLY A 13 1.76 -23.08 -7.54
CA GLY A 13 2.45 -24.37 -7.55
C GLY A 13 3.71 -24.38 -6.68
N LEU A 14 4.51 -23.31 -6.73
CA LEU A 14 5.69 -23.14 -5.88
C LEU A 14 5.32 -23.09 -4.39
N LEU A 15 4.24 -22.37 -4.04
CA LEU A 15 3.79 -22.28 -2.66
C LEU A 15 3.28 -23.64 -2.14
N LEU A 16 2.46 -24.34 -2.92
CA LEU A 16 1.99 -25.68 -2.58
C LEU A 16 3.16 -26.65 -2.35
N ALA A 17 4.13 -26.64 -3.25
CA ALA A 17 5.33 -27.47 -3.12
C ALA A 17 6.14 -27.16 -1.85
N ARG A 18 6.28 -25.88 -1.50
CA ARG A 18 7.00 -25.45 -0.29
C ARG A 18 6.28 -25.80 1.01
N THR A 19 4.95 -25.80 0.99
CA THR A 19 4.12 -26.08 2.18
C THR A 19 3.72 -27.53 2.30
N GLY A 20 3.95 -28.37 1.27
CA GLY A 20 3.51 -29.76 1.22
C GLY A 20 1.99 -29.93 1.07
N LEU A 21 1.29 -28.85 0.68
CA LEU A 21 -0.14 -28.88 0.44
C LEU A 21 -0.46 -29.29 -1.00
N SER A 22 -1.63 -29.88 -1.19
CA SER A 22 -2.21 -30.19 -2.49
C SER A 22 -3.27 -29.12 -2.87
N PRO A 23 -3.69 -29.01 -4.14
CA PRO A 23 -4.79 -28.15 -4.53
C PRO A 23 -6.09 -28.40 -3.75
N ALA A 24 -6.33 -29.65 -3.34
CA ALA A 24 -7.55 -30.02 -2.58
C ALA A 24 -7.56 -29.46 -1.13
N ASP A 25 -6.39 -29.10 -0.60
CA ASP A 25 -6.27 -28.52 0.74
C ASP A 25 -6.53 -27.01 0.77
N VAL A 26 -6.68 -26.37 -0.42
CA VAL A 26 -6.89 -24.92 -0.55
C VAL A 26 -8.32 -24.63 -0.98
N ALA A 27 -9.03 -23.85 -0.17
CA ALA A 27 -10.43 -23.52 -0.43
C ALA A 27 -10.62 -22.62 -1.66
N ALA A 28 -9.77 -21.60 -1.82
CA ALA A 28 -9.75 -20.74 -3.00
C ALA A 28 -8.47 -19.89 -3.08
N LEU A 29 -8.18 -19.36 -4.25
CA LEU A 29 -7.18 -18.31 -4.49
C LEU A 29 -7.86 -16.96 -4.56
N GLY A 30 -7.34 -15.96 -3.86
CA GLY A 30 -7.72 -14.56 -4.02
C GLY A 30 -6.84 -13.87 -5.07
N VAL A 31 -7.41 -13.51 -6.23
CA VAL A 31 -6.65 -12.95 -7.35
C VAL A 31 -7.04 -11.52 -7.63
N HIS A 32 -6.10 -10.57 -7.41
CA HIS A 32 -6.33 -9.16 -7.69
C HIS A 32 -6.34 -8.84 -9.19
N GLY A 33 -5.44 -9.43 -9.97
CA GLY A 33 -5.17 -9.02 -11.34
C GLY A 33 -4.33 -7.74 -11.42
N GLN A 34 -4.23 -7.14 -12.60
CA GLN A 34 -3.54 -5.86 -12.81
C GLN A 34 -4.54 -4.77 -13.12
N THR A 35 -4.62 -3.76 -12.28
CA THR A 35 -5.43 -2.58 -12.58
C THR A 35 -4.87 -1.86 -13.81
N ILE A 36 -5.63 -1.82 -14.89
CA ILE A 36 -5.29 -1.12 -16.13
C ILE A 36 -6.13 0.14 -16.32
N ARG A 37 -7.32 0.19 -15.71
CA ARG A 37 -8.14 1.39 -15.68
C ARG A 37 -9.01 1.43 -14.43
N HIS A 38 -8.94 2.55 -13.71
CA HIS A 38 -9.71 2.78 -12.51
C HIS A 38 -10.37 4.15 -12.61
N ARG A 39 -11.72 4.14 -12.70
CA ARG A 39 -12.56 5.34 -12.88
C ARG A 39 -13.86 5.18 -12.08
N PRO A 40 -13.78 5.12 -10.73
CA PRO A 40 -14.97 4.92 -9.88
C PRO A 40 -16.01 6.03 -10.09
N GLN A 41 -15.57 7.26 -10.32
CA GLN A 41 -16.47 8.39 -10.65
C GLN A 41 -17.23 8.20 -11.98
N LYS A 42 -16.83 7.23 -12.80
CA LYS A 42 -17.56 6.80 -14.02
C LYS A 42 -18.21 5.43 -13.83
N GLY A 43 -18.23 4.91 -12.61
CA GLY A 43 -18.89 3.65 -12.25
C GLY A 43 -18.13 2.40 -12.65
N PHE A 44 -16.83 2.45 -12.96
CA PHE A 44 -16.09 1.25 -13.34
C PHE A 44 -14.63 1.22 -12.86
N THR A 45 -14.15 0.00 -12.74
CA THR A 45 -12.74 -0.36 -12.54
C THR A 45 -12.44 -1.59 -13.38
N LEU A 46 -11.22 -1.73 -13.87
CA LEU A 46 -10.81 -2.86 -14.71
C LEU A 46 -9.46 -3.39 -14.27
N GLN A 47 -9.48 -4.63 -13.81
CA GLN A 47 -8.30 -5.43 -13.49
C GLN A 47 -8.12 -6.51 -14.56
N LEU A 48 -6.97 -6.51 -15.22
CA LEU A 48 -6.63 -7.54 -16.20
C LEU A 48 -6.22 -8.82 -15.47
N ASN A 49 -6.99 -9.87 -15.68
CA ASN A 49 -6.73 -11.24 -15.29
C ASN A 49 -7.63 -12.19 -16.10
N HIS A 50 -7.33 -13.49 -16.03
CA HIS A 50 -8.18 -14.55 -16.59
C HIS A 50 -8.42 -15.61 -15.50
N PRO A 51 -9.31 -15.35 -14.54
CA PRO A 51 -9.48 -16.18 -13.35
C PRO A 51 -9.85 -17.63 -13.68
N ALA A 52 -10.66 -17.87 -14.71
CA ALA A 52 -11.01 -19.21 -15.16
C ALA A 52 -9.77 -20.01 -15.63
N LEU A 53 -8.79 -19.34 -16.29
CA LEU A 53 -7.54 -19.99 -16.66
C LEU A 53 -6.69 -20.31 -15.43
N VAL A 54 -6.65 -19.42 -14.43
CA VAL A 54 -5.94 -19.70 -13.19
C VAL A 54 -6.56 -20.87 -12.47
N ALA A 55 -7.90 -20.97 -12.41
CA ALA A 55 -8.61 -22.10 -11.82
C ALA A 55 -8.28 -23.42 -12.54
N GLU A 56 -8.33 -23.42 -13.87
CA GLU A 56 -7.98 -24.61 -14.70
C GLU A 56 -6.53 -25.06 -14.50
N LEU A 57 -5.57 -24.11 -14.47
CA LEU A 57 -4.15 -24.41 -14.31
C LEU A 57 -3.77 -24.89 -12.91
N THR A 58 -4.49 -24.44 -11.88
CA THR A 58 -4.16 -24.73 -10.48
C THR A 58 -5.01 -25.86 -9.89
N GLY A 59 -6.18 -26.13 -10.46
CA GLY A 59 -7.17 -27.03 -9.88
C GLY A 59 -7.77 -26.49 -8.57
N ILE A 60 -7.76 -25.17 -8.38
CA ILE A 60 -8.26 -24.47 -7.18
C ILE A 60 -9.29 -23.42 -7.61
N ASP A 61 -10.37 -23.30 -6.87
CA ASP A 61 -11.35 -22.23 -7.08
C ASP A 61 -10.69 -20.85 -6.96
N VAL A 62 -11.13 -19.89 -7.78
CA VAL A 62 -10.56 -18.53 -7.80
C VAL A 62 -11.62 -17.50 -7.47
N VAL A 63 -11.35 -16.64 -6.49
CA VAL A 63 -12.13 -15.43 -6.22
C VAL A 63 -11.40 -14.23 -6.81
N ALA A 64 -12.03 -13.53 -7.73
CA ALA A 64 -11.49 -12.38 -8.45
C ALA A 64 -12.52 -11.26 -8.57
N ASP A 65 -12.20 -10.18 -9.29
CA ASP A 65 -13.06 -8.99 -9.43
C ASP A 65 -13.49 -8.37 -8.09
N LEU A 66 -12.54 -8.21 -7.20
CA LEU A 66 -12.76 -7.79 -5.81
C LEU A 66 -13.14 -6.30 -5.66
N ARG A 67 -13.09 -5.49 -6.73
CA ARG A 67 -13.33 -4.04 -6.66
C ARG A 67 -14.65 -3.59 -7.24
N SER A 68 -15.17 -4.27 -8.26
CA SER A 68 -16.34 -3.84 -9.02
C SER A 68 -17.60 -3.72 -8.16
N ARG A 69 -17.78 -4.60 -7.17
CA ARG A 69 -18.95 -4.58 -6.30
C ARG A 69 -18.99 -3.35 -5.39
N ASP A 70 -17.84 -2.90 -4.90
CA ASP A 70 -17.72 -1.67 -4.10
C ASP A 70 -18.01 -0.44 -4.97
N VAL A 71 -17.46 -0.39 -6.20
CA VAL A 71 -17.72 0.70 -7.16
C VAL A 71 -19.21 0.74 -7.53
N ALA A 72 -19.85 -0.42 -7.78
CA ALA A 72 -21.27 -0.50 -8.06
C ALA A 72 -22.15 -0.04 -6.89
N ALA A 73 -21.63 -0.08 -5.66
CA ALA A 73 -22.26 0.48 -4.47
C ALA A 73 -21.96 1.98 -4.26
N GLY A 74 -21.41 2.66 -5.26
CA GLY A 74 -21.05 4.07 -5.20
C GLY A 74 -19.71 4.34 -4.51
N GLY A 75 -18.96 3.28 -4.17
CA GLY A 75 -17.64 3.39 -3.54
C GLY A 75 -16.52 3.60 -4.56
N GLU A 76 -15.33 3.83 -4.03
CA GLU A 76 -14.14 4.05 -4.85
C GLU A 76 -13.43 2.75 -5.25
N GLY A 77 -13.83 1.57 -4.72
CA GLY A 77 -13.20 0.29 -5.01
C GLY A 77 -11.76 0.15 -4.53
N ALA A 78 -11.26 1.16 -3.82
CA ALA A 78 -9.92 1.23 -3.25
C ALA A 78 -9.87 2.29 -2.13
N PRO A 79 -8.96 2.14 -1.14
CA PRO A 79 -8.18 0.96 -0.84
C PRO A 79 -9.03 -0.15 -0.16
N LEU A 80 -8.73 -1.43 -0.44
CA LEU A 80 -9.42 -2.56 0.20
C LEU A 80 -8.63 -3.14 1.40
N VAL A 81 -7.32 -2.99 1.39
CA VAL A 81 -6.42 -3.52 2.43
C VAL A 81 -6.72 -2.99 3.85
N PRO A 82 -7.23 -1.77 4.07
CA PRO A 82 -7.62 -1.32 5.40
C PRO A 82 -8.67 -2.20 6.10
N ALA A 83 -9.53 -2.91 5.34
CA ALA A 83 -10.48 -3.87 5.92
C ALA A 83 -9.75 -5.08 6.54
N PHE A 84 -8.74 -5.61 5.85
CA PHE A 84 -7.85 -6.64 6.37
C PHE A 84 -7.04 -6.15 7.57
N HIS A 85 -6.48 -4.94 7.50
CA HIS A 85 -5.75 -4.36 8.62
C HIS A 85 -6.63 -4.24 9.88
N ALA A 86 -7.89 -3.84 9.70
CA ALA A 86 -8.84 -3.72 10.78
C ALA A 86 -9.12 -5.04 11.47
N GLU A 87 -9.32 -6.10 10.70
CA GLU A 87 -9.62 -7.43 11.23
C GLU A 87 -8.41 -8.05 11.91
N CYS A 88 -7.24 -7.98 11.25
CA CYS A 88 -6.06 -8.74 11.64
C CYS A 88 -5.10 -7.98 12.58
N PHE A 89 -5.07 -6.66 12.49
CA PHE A 89 -4.04 -5.86 13.16
C PHE A 89 -4.58 -4.92 14.25
N THR A 90 -5.89 -4.84 14.48
CA THR A 90 -6.44 -4.07 15.61
C THR A 90 -5.96 -4.66 16.94
N GLY A 91 -5.48 -3.80 17.83
CA GLY A 91 -4.93 -4.17 19.14
C GLY A 91 -5.57 -3.41 20.29
N ASP A 92 -4.98 -3.53 21.47
CA ASP A 92 -5.49 -2.92 22.69
C ASP A 92 -5.14 -1.43 22.82
N VAL A 93 -4.23 -0.94 21.97
CA VAL A 93 -3.87 0.48 21.86
C VAL A 93 -4.10 0.98 20.42
N PRO A 94 -4.36 2.29 20.24
CA PRO A 94 -4.47 2.86 18.91
C PRO A 94 -3.17 2.68 18.13
N ARG A 95 -3.28 2.27 16.88
CA ARG A 95 -2.13 2.02 15.99
C ARG A 95 -2.38 2.45 14.56
N VAL A 96 -1.31 2.60 13.83
CA VAL A 96 -1.34 2.87 12.39
C VAL A 96 -0.61 1.76 11.67
N VAL A 97 -1.20 1.24 10.59
CA VAL A 97 -0.50 0.41 9.63
C VAL A 97 -0.14 1.26 8.43
N LEU A 98 1.13 1.32 8.12
CA LEU A 98 1.72 2.12 7.04
C LEU A 98 2.25 1.17 5.96
N ASN A 99 1.71 1.28 4.75
CA ASN A 99 2.26 0.61 3.58
C ASN A 99 3.13 1.58 2.79
N ILE A 100 4.40 1.24 2.57
CA ILE A 100 5.33 2.03 1.75
C ILE A 100 5.65 1.28 0.46
N GLY A 101 4.81 1.53 -0.55
CA GLY A 101 5.06 1.18 -1.94
C GLY A 101 5.66 2.35 -2.72
N GLY A 102 5.31 2.51 -3.98
CA GLY A 102 5.62 3.73 -4.74
C GLY A 102 4.96 4.96 -4.11
N ILE A 103 3.70 4.83 -3.70
CA ILE A 103 2.96 5.76 -2.84
C ILE A 103 2.92 5.15 -1.43
N ALA A 104 2.93 6.00 -0.41
CA ALA A 104 2.72 5.59 0.97
C ALA A 104 1.26 5.84 1.39
N ASN A 105 0.66 4.87 2.07
CA ASN A 105 -0.70 4.98 2.60
C ASN A 105 -0.80 4.44 4.01
N ILE A 106 -1.78 4.95 4.76
CA ILE A 106 -2.02 4.55 6.15
C ILE A 106 -3.42 3.98 6.34
N SER A 107 -3.52 3.09 7.31
CA SER A 107 -4.77 2.66 7.95
C SER A 107 -4.68 3.02 9.43
N VAL A 108 -5.59 3.85 9.90
CA VAL A 108 -5.70 4.26 11.32
C VAL A 108 -6.63 3.26 11.99
N LEU A 109 -6.12 2.55 12.97
CA LEU A 109 -6.82 1.51 13.72
C LEU A 109 -6.96 1.98 15.18
N PRO A 110 -8.16 2.41 15.61
CA PRO A 110 -8.44 2.69 17.01
C PRO A 110 -8.23 1.45 17.89
N ALA A 111 -8.12 1.64 19.21
CA ALA A 111 -8.05 0.52 20.13
C ALA A 111 -9.31 -0.36 20.04
N ARG A 112 -9.17 -1.66 20.29
CA ARG A 112 -10.28 -2.65 20.22
C ARG A 112 -11.46 -2.29 21.13
N SER A 113 -11.19 -1.62 22.24
CA SER A 113 -12.22 -1.17 23.20
C SER A 113 -13.03 0.02 22.71
N GLU A 114 -12.61 0.70 21.66
CA GLU A 114 -13.28 1.86 21.12
C GLU A 114 -14.24 1.45 19.99
N SER A 115 -15.29 2.24 19.74
CA SER A 115 -16.15 2.06 18.55
C SER A 115 -15.43 2.63 17.35
N PRO A 116 -14.86 1.81 16.47
CA PRO A 116 -13.84 2.30 15.55
C PRO A 116 -14.43 2.93 14.30
N THR A 117 -14.13 4.17 14.05
CA THR A 117 -14.09 4.67 12.68
C THR A 117 -12.69 4.45 12.15
N ILE A 118 -12.51 3.42 11.34
CA ILE A 118 -11.25 3.18 10.65
C ILE A 118 -11.10 4.21 9.54
N LEU A 119 -9.99 4.91 9.55
CA LEU A 119 -9.63 5.86 8.51
C LEU A 119 -8.51 5.28 7.65
N GLY A 120 -8.44 5.70 6.41
CA GLY A 120 -7.35 5.30 5.52
C GLY A 120 -7.17 6.28 4.38
N GLY A 121 -5.98 6.32 3.82
CA GLY A 121 -5.67 7.16 2.68
C GLY A 121 -4.17 7.30 2.42
N ASP A 122 -3.86 7.88 1.26
CA ASP A 122 -2.49 8.10 0.86
C ASP A 122 -1.90 9.31 1.59
N THR A 123 -0.65 9.18 2.02
CA THR A 123 0.08 10.28 2.69
C THR A 123 0.84 11.14 1.68
N GLY A 124 1.34 10.51 0.62
CA GLY A 124 2.16 11.12 -0.40
C GLY A 124 3.09 10.12 -1.09
N PRO A 125 4.19 10.57 -1.69
CA PRO A 125 5.15 9.67 -2.31
C PRO A 125 5.79 8.77 -1.25
N GLY A 126 5.85 7.47 -1.54
CA GLY A 126 6.65 6.50 -0.82
C GLY A 126 8.05 6.40 -1.43
N ASN A 127 8.34 5.27 -2.10
CA ASN A 127 9.63 5.06 -2.75
C ASN A 127 9.75 5.76 -4.12
N MET A 128 8.65 6.14 -4.77
CA MET A 128 8.66 6.50 -6.19
C MET A 128 9.59 7.64 -6.56
N LEU A 129 9.66 8.70 -5.74
CA LEU A 129 10.56 9.83 -6.02
C LEU A 129 12.00 9.47 -5.66
N ILE A 130 12.21 8.70 -4.60
CA ILE A 130 13.51 8.19 -4.19
C ILE A 130 14.09 7.31 -5.29
N ASP A 131 13.30 6.35 -5.80
CA ASP A 131 13.71 5.45 -6.86
C ASP A 131 13.94 6.19 -8.18
N THR A 132 13.07 7.14 -8.53
CA THR A 132 13.23 7.98 -9.73
C THR A 132 14.55 8.74 -9.70
N TRP A 133 14.90 9.36 -8.57
CA TRP A 133 16.14 10.09 -8.41
C TRP A 133 17.35 9.16 -8.42
N THR A 134 17.27 8.05 -7.71
CA THR A 134 18.33 7.03 -7.66
C THR A 134 18.61 6.50 -9.08
N GLN A 135 17.58 6.13 -9.82
CA GLN A 135 17.74 5.62 -11.19
C GLN A 135 18.35 6.66 -12.13
N ARG A 136 17.91 7.92 -12.01
CA ARG A 136 18.42 9.03 -12.83
C ARG A 136 19.92 9.26 -12.64
N ILE A 137 20.40 9.22 -11.41
CA ILE A 137 21.77 9.60 -11.07
C ILE A 137 22.73 8.41 -11.12
N THR A 138 22.29 7.26 -10.57
CA THR A 138 23.17 6.09 -10.37
C THR A 138 22.95 4.98 -11.40
N GLY A 139 21.82 5.00 -12.12
CA GLY A 139 21.37 3.90 -12.99
C GLY A 139 20.78 2.70 -12.22
N ALA A 140 20.85 2.66 -10.89
CA ALA A 140 20.24 1.62 -10.08
C ALA A 140 18.72 1.83 -9.94
N LEU A 141 17.94 0.73 -9.87
CA LEU A 141 16.49 0.82 -9.79
C LEU A 141 16.01 1.43 -8.46
N TYR A 142 16.77 1.28 -7.39
CA TYR A 142 16.48 1.79 -6.05
C TYR A 142 17.76 1.92 -5.21
N ASP A 143 17.71 2.73 -4.15
CA ASP A 143 18.80 2.89 -3.17
C ASP A 143 18.77 1.74 -2.16
N ARG A 144 19.65 0.75 -2.37
CA ARG A 144 19.73 -0.43 -1.50
C ARG A 144 20.04 -0.05 -0.04
N ASP A 145 19.17 -0.47 0.88
CA ASP A 145 19.23 -0.14 2.32
C ASP A 145 19.20 1.38 2.63
N GLY A 146 18.95 2.24 1.65
CA GLY A 146 19.00 3.70 1.80
C GLY A 146 20.42 4.24 2.01
N ARG A 147 21.45 3.49 1.58
CA ARG A 147 22.86 3.82 1.90
C ARG A 147 23.37 5.06 1.19
N TRP A 148 22.92 5.26 -0.05
CA TRP A 148 23.32 6.45 -0.79
C TRP A 148 22.70 7.71 -0.19
N ALA A 149 21.41 7.70 0.09
CA ALA A 149 20.73 8.79 0.79
C ALA A 149 21.34 9.06 2.19
N ALA A 150 21.81 8.01 2.90
CA ALA A 150 22.47 8.15 4.18
C ALA A 150 23.78 8.93 4.12
N SER A 151 24.46 8.98 2.95
CA SER A 151 25.70 9.76 2.78
C SER A 151 25.44 11.25 2.58
N GLY A 152 24.21 11.65 2.24
CA GLY A 152 23.83 13.04 2.04
C GLY A 152 23.28 13.71 3.30
N ARG A 153 22.99 15.00 3.14
CA ARG A 153 22.38 15.86 4.17
C ARG A 153 21.04 16.39 3.69
N VAL A 154 20.13 16.58 4.61
CA VAL A 154 18.83 17.22 4.29
C VAL A 154 19.04 18.68 3.94
N SER A 155 18.60 19.09 2.76
CA SER A 155 18.48 20.50 2.39
C SER A 155 17.12 21.01 2.86
N THR A 156 17.14 21.88 3.87
CA THR A 156 15.90 22.46 4.44
C THR A 156 15.14 23.28 3.42
N THR A 157 15.83 24.05 2.58
CA THR A 157 15.20 24.88 1.53
C THR A 157 14.53 24.03 0.46
N LEU A 158 15.14 22.93 0.04
CA LEU A 158 14.50 22.00 -0.88
C LEU A 158 13.33 21.26 -0.21
N LEU A 159 13.50 20.81 1.03
CA LEU A 159 12.44 20.13 1.78
C LEU A 159 11.20 21.01 1.93
N ASP A 160 11.38 22.30 2.29
CA ASP A 160 10.28 23.26 2.44
C ASP A 160 9.56 23.48 1.10
N ASN A 161 10.31 23.57 -0.01
CA ASN A 161 9.74 23.66 -1.35
C ASN A 161 8.93 22.39 -1.71
N LEU A 162 9.43 21.20 -1.41
CA LEU A 162 8.74 19.94 -1.65
C LEU A 162 7.47 19.83 -0.80
N LEU A 163 7.54 20.18 0.49
CA LEU A 163 6.42 20.12 1.44
C LEU A 163 5.33 21.17 1.15
N SER A 164 5.61 22.20 0.35
CA SER A 164 4.62 23.21 -0.04
C SER A 164 3.56 22.67 -1.01
N GLU A 165 3.65 21.41 -1.46
CA GLU A 165 2.65 20.79 -2.32
C GLU A 165 1.27 20.75 -1.65
N PRO A 166 0.23 21.39 -2.24
CA PRO A 166 -1.10 21.50 -1.62
C PRO A 166 -1.76 20.16 -1.28
N TYR A 167 -1.40 19.09 -2.01
CA TYR A 167 -1.91 17.75 -1.74
C TYR A 167 -1.68 17.31 -0.29
N PHE A 168 -0.55 17.67 0.32
CA PHE A 168 -0.24 17.24 1.68
C PHE A 168 -1.20 17.82 2.73
N ALA A 169 -1.78 18.98 2.46
CA ALA A 169 -2.76 19.63 3.34
C ALA A 169 -4.18 19.05 3.25
N LEU A 170 -4.48 18.23 2.25
CA LEU A 170 -5.80 17.62 2.09
C LEU A 170 -6.15 16.67 3.24
N PRO A 171 -7.44 16.57 3.63
CA PRO A 171 -7.89 15.56 4.59
C PRO A 171 -7.90 14.17 3.97
N ILE A 172 -7.78 13.13 4.83
CA ILE A 172 -8.08 11.74 4.45
C ILE A 172 -9.59 11.48 4.60
N PRO A 173 -10.20 10.59 3.75
CA PRO A 173 -9.55 9.82 2.71
C PRO A 173 -9.15 10.65 1.50
N LYS A 174 -7.92 10.49 1.04
CA LYS A 174 -7.38 11.07 -0.18
C LYS A 174 -6.50 10.04 -0.89
N SER A 175 -6.38 10.14 -2.21
CA SER A 175 -5.52 9.29 -3.01
C SER A 175 -4.64 10.11 -3.95
N THR A 176 -3.51 9.55 -4.35
CA THR A 176 -2.55 10.14 -5.28
C THR A 176 -1.80 9.07 -6.05
N GLY A 177 -0.99 9.48 -7.01
CA GLY A 177 -0.24 8.56 -7.84
C GLY A 177 0.84 9.24 -8.68
N ARG A 178 1.28 8.53 -9.70
CA ARG A 178 2.31 9.01 -10.65
C ARG A 178 1.86 10.20 -11.49
N GLU A 179 0.58 10.46 -11.56
CA GLU A 179 0.02 11.62 -12.24
C GLU A 179 0.36 12.93 -11.53
N LEU A 180 0.46 12.94 -10.20
CA LEU A 180 0.90 14.10 -9.42
C LEU A 180 2.41 14.03 -9.18
N PHE A 181 2.90 13.02 -8.47
CA PHE A 181 4.31 12.89 -8.09
C PHE A 181 5.12 12.27 -9.24
N SER A 182 5.15 12.96 -10.36
CA SER A 182 5.84 12.54 -11.59
C SER A 182 7.31 13.00 -11.60
N PRO A 183 8.15 12.46 -12.52
CA PRO A 183 9.49 13.02 -12.77
C PRO A 183 9.46 14.51 -13.10
N ALA A 184 8.45 14.98 -13.86
CA ALA A 184 8.29 16.40 -14.20
C ALA A 184 7.97 17.26 -12.97
N TRP A 185 7.17 16.74 -12.03
CA TRP A 185 6.91 17.42 -10.74
C TRP A 185 8.23 17.58 -9.95
N LEU A 186 9.02 16.51 -9.87
CA LEU A 186 10.32 16.56 -9.19
C LEU A 186 11.25 17.57 -9.86
N ASP A 187 11.34 17.57 -11.19
CA ASP A 187 12.16 18.53 -11.94
C ASP A 187 11.77 19.98 -11.66
N ALA A 188 10.46 20.26 -11.63
CA ALA A 188 9.96 21.59 -11.29
C ALA A 188 10.35 22.04 -9.87
N ARG A 189 10.37 21.10 -8.91
CA ARG A 189 10.76 21.37 -7.51
C ARG A 189 12.27 21.51 -7.32
N LEU A 190 13.06 20.92 -8.20
CA LEU A 190 14.53 21.04 -8.19
C LEU A 190 15.04 22.33 -8.84
N CYS A 191 14.20 23.09 -9.57
CA CYS A 191 14.60 24.38 -10.11
C CYS A 191 15.07 25.32 -8.98
N GLY A 192 16.26 25.87 -9.15
CA GLY A 192 16.93 26.71 -8.14
C GLY A 192 17.71 25.92 -7.08
N HIS A 193 17.76 24.59 -7.21
CA HIS A 193 18.50 23.71 -6.31
C HIS A 193 19.56 22.85 -7.04
N GLU A 194 19.93 23.24 -8.28
CA GLU A 194 20.83 22.50 -9.17
C GLU A 194 22.25 22.34 -8.61
N SER A 195 22.65 23.19 -7.69
CA SER A 195 23.96 23.14 -7.03
C SER A 195 24.05 22.14 -5.87
N LEU A 196 22.93 21.52 -5.45
CA LEU A 196 22.94 20.53 -4.39
C LEU A 196 23.65 19.26 -4.83
N PRO A 197 24.48 18.66 -3.96
CA PRO A 197 25.01 17.33 -4.21
C PRO A 197 23.87 16.33 -4.44
N PRO A 198 23.98 15.39 -5.40
CA PRO A 198 22.91 14.44 -5.68
C PRO A 198 22.49 13.59 -4.49
N GLU A 199 23.42 13.22 -3.60
CA GLU A 199 23.14 12.51 -2.36
C GLU A 199 22.33 13.34 -1.35
N ASP A 200 22.49 14.67 -1.35
CA ASP A 200 21.71 15.57 -0.50
C ASP A 200 20.25 15.65 -0.99
N VAL A 201 20.04 15.65 -2.32
CA VAL A 201 18.71 15.53 -2.89
C VAL A 201 18.09 14.18 -2.51
N ALA A 202 18.82 13.07 -2.63
CA ALA A 202 18.36 11.75 -2.23
C ALA A 202 17.95 11.72 -0.76
N ARG A 203 18.79 12.27 0.13
CA ARG A 203 18.49 12.37 1.56
C ARG A 203 17.26 13.23 1.85
N THR A 204 17.09 14.32 1.11
CA THR A 204 15.94 15.23 1.26
C THR A 204 14.64 14.55 0.79
N LEU A 205 14.68 13.73 -0.25
CA LEU A 205 13.51 12.96 -0.71
C LEU A 205 13.11 11.87 0.31
N VAL A 206 14.07 11.23 0.97
CA VAL A 206 13.79 10.31 2.10
C VAL A 206 13.11 11.07 3.24
N GLU A 207 13.62 12.25 3.59
CA GLU A 207 13.02 13.09 4.64
C GLU A 207 11.61 13.57 4.25
N LEU A 208 11.38 13.94 2.99
CA LEU A 208 10.05 14.28 2.48
C LEU A 208 9.05 13.13 2.75
N THR A 209 9.41 11.91 2.35
CA THR A 209 8.56 10.73 2.57
C THR A 209 8.29 10.52 4.05
N ALA A 210 9.31 10.58 4.91
CA ALA A 210 9.14 10.41 6.34
C ALA A 210 8.22 11.49 6.94
N ARG A 211 8.40 12.76 6.56
CA ARG A 211 7.59 13.89 7.05
C ARG A 211 6.15 13.83 6.58
N THR A 212 5.89 13.51 5.32
CA THR A 212 4.52 13.41 4.81
C THR A 212 3.74 12.29 5.50
N ILE A 213 4.40 11.18 5.80
CA ILE A 213 3.83 10.08 6.59
C ILE A 213 3.54 10.54 8.01
N THR A 214 4.55 10.99 8.75
CA THR A 214 4.41 11.29 10.18
C THR A 214 3.54 12.49 10.46
N ASN A 215 3.54 13.52 9.60
CA ASN A 215 2.59 14.63 9.68
C ASN A 215 1.14 14.17 9.46
N THR A 216 0.91 13.24 8.54
CA THR A 216 -0.42 12.66 8.33
C THR A 216 -0.85 11.83 9.56
N VAL A 217 0.05 11.02 10.13
CA VAL A 217 -0.23 10.28 11.37
C VAL A 217 -0.54 11.23 12.51
N ALA A 218 0.29 12.23 12.76
CA ALA A 218 0.08 13.22 13.83
C ALA A 218 -1.26 13.97 13.72
N ARG A 219 -1.72 14.20 12.48
CA ARG A 219 -2.98 14.92 12.23
C ARG A 219 -4.23 14.03 12.39
N PHE A 220 -4.19 12.77 11.96
CA PHE A 220 -5.36 11.91 11.86
C PHE A 220 -5.37 10.75 12.85
N ALA A 221 -4.25 10.51 13.51
CA ALA A 221 -4.09 9.51 14.55
C ALA A 221 -3.17 10.04 15.67
N PRO A 222 -3.51 11.19 16.31
CA PRO A 222 -2.62 11.83 17.29
C PRO A 222 -2.34 10.95 18.50
N ASP A 223 -3.25 10.04 18.83
CA ASP A 223 -3.16 9.12 19.97
C ASP A 223 -2.53 7.77 19.61
N ALA A 224 -2.06 7.61 18.36
CA ALA A 224 -1.44 6.35 17.94
C ALA A 224 -0.17 6.08 18.75
N ALA A 225 -0.16 4.94 19.45
CA ALA A 225 0.98 4.48 20.23
C ALA A 225 1.95 3.62 19.41
N GLU A 226 1.48 3.03 18.31
CA GLU A 226 2.22 2.07 17.51
C GLU A 226 2.06 2.36 16.01
N LEU A 227 3.18 2.26 15.27
CA LEU A 227 3.25 2.38 13.82
C LEU A 227 3.88 1.11 13.24
N TYR A 228 3.09 0.31 12.53
CA TYR A 228 3.57 -0.90 11.88
C TYR A 228 3.71 -0.69 10.39
N VAL A 229 4.90 -0.98 9.87
CA VAL A 229 5.26 -0.68 8.47
C VAL A 229 5.30 -1.96 7.64
N CYS A 230 4.70 -1.92 6.45
CA CYS A 230 4.76 -2.94 5.42
C CYS A 230 5.14 -2.37 4.05
N GLY A 231 5.27 -3.24 3.06
CA GLY A 231 5.69 -2.88 1.71
C GLY A 231 7.21 -2.73 1.55
N GLY A 232 7.67 -2.47 0.33
CA GLY A 232 9.10 -2.46 -0.01
C GLY A 232 9.93 -1.41 0.71
N GLY A 233 9.29 -0.33 1.18
CA GLY A 233 9.96 0.75 1.91
C GLY A 233 10.61 0.32 3.22
N VAL A 234 10.20 -0.80 3.83
CA VAL A 234 10.81 -1.33 5.07
C VAL A 234 12.29 -1.67 4.91
N TYR A 235 12.73 -1.98 3.69
CA TYR A 235 14.13 -2.29 3.41
C TYR A 235 15.02 -1.05 3.28
N ASN A 236 14.43 0.14 3.18
CA ASN A 236 15.19 1.39 3.22
C ASN A 236 15.42 1.80 4.68
N LYS A 237 16.55 1.39 5.24
CA LYS A 237 16.89 1.63 6.65
C LYS A 237 16.93 3.12 6.99
N THR A 238 17.38 3.96 6.05
CA THR A 238 17.46 5.41 6.23
C THR A 238 16.06 6.01 6.33
N LEU A 239 15.10 5.53 5.53
CA LEU A 239 13.70 5.93 5.61
C LEU A 239 13.06 5.46 6.92
N MET A 240 13.28 4.20 7.30
CA MET A 240 12.75 3.66 8.56
C MET A 240 13.26 4.43 9.78
N GLN A 241 14.54 4.78 9.80
CA GLN A 241 15.14 5.61 10.86
C GLN A 241 14.53 7.03 10.88
N ALA A 242 14.34 7.65 9.71
CA ALA A 242 13.70 8.97 9.62
C ALA A 242 12.26 8.92 10.14
N ILE A 243 11.47 7.92 9.77
CA ILE A 243 10.10 7.74 10.28
C ILE A 243 10.13 7.57 11.81
N ALA A 244 10.95 6.67 12.33
CA ALA A 244 11.05 6.42 13.77
C ALA A 244 11.52 7.66 14.56
N SER A 245 12.33 8.55 13.97
CA SER A 245 12.76 9.79 14.62
C SER A 245 11.65 10.84 14.73
N HIS A 246 10.61 10.76 13.89
CA HIS A 246 9.49 11.70 13.88
C HIS A 246 8.20 11.14 14.51
N PHE A 247 8.12 9.84 14.72
CA PHE A 247 6.99 9.22 15.39
C PHE A 247 7.34 8.91 16.85
N PRO A 248 6.61 9.43 17.84
CA PRO A 248 7.00 9.32 19.26
C PRO A 248 6.74 7.94 19.87
N GLY A 249 5.95 7.08 19.18
CA GLY A 249 5.58 5.75 19.64
C GLY A 249 6.48 4.63 19.11
N LEU A 250 6.02 3.39 19.26
CA LEU A 250 6.70 2.22 18.72
C LEU A 250 6.63 2.23 17.17
N THR A 251 7.77 2.14 16.52
CA THR A 251 7.87 1.88 15.08
C THR A 251 8.45 0.48 14.85
N ALA A 252 7.70 -0.39 14.20
CA ALA A 252 8.09 -1.76 13.88
C ALA A 252 7.59 -2.16 12.48
N THR A 253 7.95 -3.33 12.00
CA THR A 253 7.36 -3.92 10.79
C THR A 253 6.18 -4.80 11.16
N THR A 254 5.29 -5.09 10.18
CA THR A 254 4.14 -6.00 10.36
C THR A 254 4.54 -7.43 10.70
N GLU A 255 5.81 -7.79 10.57
CA GLU A 255 6.33 -9.07 11.04
C GLU A 255 6.13 -9.25 12.55
N ALA A 256 6.19 -8.16 13.34
CA ALA A 256 5.86 -8.16 14.76
C ALA A 256 4.38 -8.48 15.04
N LEU A 257 3.51 -8.36 14.04
CA LEU A 257 2.11 -8.75 14.08
C LEU A 257 1.86 -10.12 13.42
N GLY A 258 2.93 -10.85 13.07
CA GLY A 258 2.86 -12.19 12.49
C GLY A 258 2.72 -12.24 10.96
N VAL A 259 2.77 -11.10 10.26
CA VAL A 259 2.70 -11.04 8.81
C VAL A 259 3.93 -10.33 8.24
N PRO A 260 4.79 -11.03 7.47
CA PRO A 260 5.94 -10.41 6.84
C PRO A 260 5.54 -9.19 5.98
N PRO A 261 6.35 -8.12 5.97
CA PRO A 261 5.97 -6.86 5.33
C PRO A 261 5.62 -6.95 3.84
N MET A 262 6.24 -7.88 3.11
CA MET A 262 5.98 -8.09 1.68
C MET A 262 4.79 -9.01 1.41
N GLU A 263 4.24 -9.65 2.43
CA GLU A 263 3.14 -10.61 2.30
C GLU A 263 1.79 -10.03 2.70
N VAL A 264 1.77 -8.82 3.27
CA VAL A 264 0.53 -8.16 3.74
C VAL A 264 -0.51 -8.02 2.64
N GLU A 265 -0.11 -7.63 1.43
CA GLU A 265 -1.03 -7.50 0.31
C GLU A 265 -1.56 -8.88 -0.14
N ALA A 266 -0.68 -9.88 -0.25
CA ALA A 266 -1.09 -11.24 -0.59
C ALA A 266 -2.04 -11.83 0.47
N ALA A 267 -1.74 -11.63 1.75
CA ALA A 267 -2.60 -12.03 2.86
C ALA A 267 -3.96 -11.34 2.81
N ALA A 268 -4.00 -10.04 2.48
CA ALA A 268 -5.24 -9.29 2.34
C ALA A 268 -6.13 -9.83 1.20
N PHE A 269 -5.55 -10.23 0.06
CA PHE A 269 -6.32 -10.82 -1.03
C PHE A 269 -6.78 -12.25 -0.71
N ALA A 270 -5.99 -13.04 0.02
CA ALA A 270 -6.42 -14.33 0.54
C ALA A 270 -7.60 -14.16 1.55
N TRP A 271 -7.49 -13.20 2.45
CA TRP A 271 -8.57 -12.85 3.38
C TRP A 271 -9.84 -12.38 2.65
N LEU A 272 -9.74 -11.58 1.59
CA LEU A 272 -10.90 -11.17 0.79
C LEU A 272 -11.59 -12.37 0.12
N ALA A 273 -10.84 -13.39 -0.32
CA ALA A 273 -11.40 -14.62 -0.85
C ALA A 273 -12.12 -15.41 0.25
N GLU A 274 -11.53 -15.51 1.44
CA GLU A 274 -12.17 -16.14 2.60
C GLU A 274 -13.48 -15.41 2.96
N ARG A 275 -13.50 -14.08 3.02
CA ARG A 275 -14.71 -13.26 3.27
C ARG A 275 -15.79 -13.54 2.23
N PHE A 276 -15.41 -13.64 0.95
CA PHE A 276 -16.35 -13.99 -0.12
C PHE A 276 -16.99 -15.36 0.11
N LEU A 277 -16.18 -16.40 0.38
CA LEU A 277 -16.67 -17.76 0.62
C LEU A 277 -17.57 -17.84 1.87
N ALA A 278 -17.24 -17.08 2.91
CA ALA A 278 -18.04 -16.96 4.13
C ALA A 278 -19.28 -16.05 3.99
N SER A 279 -19.51 -15.45 2.82
CA SER A 279 -20.58 -14.48 2.57
C SER A 279 -20.52 -13.27 3.50
N LEU A 280 -19.32 -12.83 3.85
CA LEU A 280 -19.05 -11.69 4.72
C LEU A 280 -18.57 -10.48 3.91
N PRO A 281 -18.83 -9.24 4.37
CA PRO A 281 -18.33 -8.03 3.71
C PRO A 281 -16.80 -7.97 3.68
N GLY A 282 -16.24 -7.51 2.56
CA GLY A 282 -14.80 -7.31 2.36
C GLY A 282 -14.38 -5.83 2.26
N ASN A 283 -15.33 -4.89 2.24
CA ASN A 283 -15.03 -3.46 2.19
C ASN A 283 -15.30 -2.76 3.52
N LEU A 284 -14.67 -1.57 3.67
CA LEU A 284 -14.98 -0.60 4.72
C LEU A 284 -15.58 0.66 4.08
N PRO A 285 -16.90 0.90 4.19
CA PRO A 285 -17.56 2.06 3.62
C PRO A 285 -16.96 3.40 4.07
N ALA A 286 -16.49 3.49 5.31
CA ALA A 286 -15.82 4.69 5.82
C ALA A 286 -14.52 5.03 5.06
N VAL A 287 -13.91 4.05 4.41
CA VAL A 287 -12.67 4.20 3.62
C VAL A 287 -12.96 4.30 2.13
N THR A 288 -13.81 3.40 1.60
CA THR A 288 -14.11 3.34 0.17
C THR A 288 -15.26 4.25 -0.26
N ARG A 289 -16.01 4.83 0.69
CA ARG A 289 -17.20 5.67 0.45
C ARG A 289 -18.39 4.92 -0.18
N ALA A 290 -18.38 3.59 -0.20
CA ALA A 290 -19.52 2.81 -0.66
C ALA A 290 -20.75 3.06 0.22
N ALA A 291 -21.95 2.89 -0.36
CA ALA A 291 -23.22 3.10 0.35
C ALA A 291 -23.47 2.11 1.52
N GLY A 292 -22.60 1.12 1.70
CA GLY A 292 -22.65 0.16 2.81
C GLY A 292 -21.72 -1.02 2.59
N PRO A 293 -21.65 -1.95 3.55
CA PRO A 293 -20.84 -3.17 3.44
C PRO A 293 -21.27 -4.03 2.25
N ARG A 294 -20.29 -4.65 1.58
CA ARG A 294 -20.52 -5.53 0.40
C ARG A 294 -19.63 -6.75 0.46
N ILE A 295 -20.18 -7.88 0.06
CA ILE A 295 -19.41 -9.08 -0.29
C ILE A 295 -18.71 -8.76 -1.60
N LEU A 296 -17.40 -8.84 -1.63
CA LEU A 296 -16.58 -8.46 -2.79
C LEU A 296 -16.11 -9.69 -3.56
N GLY A 297 -16.16 -9.61 -4.88
CA GLY A 297 -15.62 -10.63 -5.76
C GLY A 297 -16.67 -11.44 -6.53
N ALA A 298 -16.14 -12.35 -7.34
CA ALA A 298 -16.88 -13.39 -8.07
C ALA A 298 -16.09 -14.68 -8.04
N LEU A 299 -16.77 -15.84 -7.96
CA LEU A 299 -16.18 -17.17 -7.92
C LEU A 299 -16.04 -17.74 -9.34
N TYR A 300 -14.87 -18.29 -9.61
CA TYR A 300 -14.54 -19.07 -10.81
C TYR A 300 -14.18 -20.48 -10.36
N PRO A 301 -15.06 -21.47 -10.52
CA PRO A 301 -14.80 -22.84 -10.09
C PRO A 301 -13.68 -23.50 -10.87
N ARG A 302 -12.99 -24.41 -10.23
CA ARG A 302 -12.01 -25.35 -10.84
C ARG A 302 -12.65 -26.35 -11.77
#